data_17e079f56c9b205f6d2a96774bf7a600
#
_entry.id   17e079f56c9b205f6d2a96774bf7a600
#
_cell.length_a   1.000
_cell.length_b   1.000
_cell.length_c   1.000
_cell.angle_alpha   90.00
_cell.angle_beta   90.00
_cell.angle_gamma   90.00
#
_symmetry.space_group_name_H-M   'P 1'
#
loop_
_entity.id
_entity.type
_entity.pdbx_description
1 polymer ?
#
loop_
_entity_poly.entity_id
_entity_poly.type
_entity_poly.pdbx_seq_one_letter_code
_entity_poly.pdbx_strand_id
1 'polypeptide(L)'
;MVRSMAGKLSPDLVTGPMSYVGRRIKLGRLGPLVEVPFNVSVLARAGVIRPVRPDKLALLLRVMARWGASPAAGITGAAINHPDEPMVEDEAGSLTFDEVHRRSNALARGLASEGVREGDGVAIMCRNHRGFVEATLAVSKLGANGLYMNTAFAAPQLAGVVEREAPVALIYDGEFAGLLEQAAEAGREIGLRRFVSWAEGDSEVTDTTLEDLIESSDDQDLDPPSESSRFVILTSGTTGTPKGAQRSQPDTLGPLAAMFSKIPLRAGERTMIAAPLFHSWGFAHFTLGLALTSTYVLRRRFDPEETLRATQESDATALVVVPVMIQRILELGAETLDRYDLSSLRVVAASGSALPGELATKWMDTFGENLYNLYGSTEVAWATIATPEDLRAAPGTAGRAPRGTAVRIVDVDGNDVEPGKTGRVFVGNEMAFEGYTGGGGKDVLDGLLSSGDVGHFDSDGRLFIDGRDDEMIVSGGENVFPREVEDLLSDHDQIKEVAVIGVDDEQFGQRLKAFVVLSEGADLTPDDVKAHVKSNLARYKVPREVEFLDSLPRNATGKILKRELA
;
A
#
# COMPACT_ATOMS: atom_id res chain seq x y z
N MET A 1 26.50 39.07 22.16
CA MET A 1 27.43 37.93 22.28
C MET A 1 26.81 36.63 21.76
N VAL A 2 26.16 36.66 20.60
CA VAL A 2 25.47 35.49 19.94
C VAL A 2 25.74 35.49 18.44
N ARG A 3 26.84 36.05 17.97
CA ARG A 3 27.17 36.16 16.53
C ARG A 3 28.49 35.51 16.12
N SER A 4 29.05 34.58 16.89
CA SER A 4 30.39 34.03 16.61
C SER A 4 30.51 32.50 16.76
N MET A 5 29.47 31.70 16.54
CA MET A 5 29.60 30.23 16.50
C MET A 5 28.87 29.57 15.34
N ALA A 6 28.66 30.29 14.22
CA ALA A 6 28.09 29.74 12.98
C ALA A 6 29.17 29.50 11.91
N GLY A 7 30.35 29.09 12.31
CA GLY A 7 31.46 28.83 11.38
C GLY A 7 32.05 27.45 11.63
N LYS A 8 31.91 26.55 10.61
CA LYS A 8 32.58 25.26 10.45
C LYS A 8 31.89 24.03 11.06
N LEU A 9 30.72 23.70 10.55
CA LEU A 9 30.34 22.29 10.39
C LEU A 9 30.35 22.01 8.88
N SER A 10 31.36 21.27 8.43
CA SER A 10 31.48 20.80 7.07
C SER A 10 30.31 19.89 6.73
N PRO A 11 29.70 20.02 5.51
CA PRO A 11 28.61 19.12 5.06
C PRO A 11 29.03 17.64 4.96
N ASP A 12 30.32 17.35 4.95
CA ASP A 12 30.89 16.02 4.70
C ASP A 12 30.82 15.04 5.89
N LEU A 13 30.30 15.46 7.04
CA LEU A 13 30.11 14.60 8.22
C LEU A 13 28.77 13.84 8.25
N VAL A 14 27.97 13.93 7.17
CA VAL A 14 26.63 13.31 7.08
C VAL A 14 26.54 12.21 6.02
N THR A 15 27.58 11.97 5.22
CA THR A 15 27.56 11.07 4.05
C THR A 15 28.58 9.91 4.10
N GLY A 16 29.07 9.51 5.24
CA GLY A 16 29.80 8.24 5.35
C GLY A 16 28.84 7.06 5.44
N PRO A 17 29.21 5.83 4.96
CA PRO A 17 28.43 4.63 5.16
C PRO A 17 28.43 4.31 6.66
N MET A 18 27.53 4.90 7.41
CA MET A 18 27.28 4.50 8.79
C MET A 18 26.51 3.18 8.72
N SER A 19 27.15 2.10 9.14
CA SER A 19 26.48 0.91 9.62
C SER A 19 25.37 1.36 10.60
N TYR A 20 24.13 1.30 10.18
CA TYR A 20 22.94 1.58 10.99
C TYR A 20 22.68 0.47 12.02
N VAL A 21 23.74 -0.23 12.42
CA VAL A 21 23.73 -1.29 13.39
C VAL A 21 23.88 -0.70 14.79
N GLY A 22 22.88 -0.89 15.60
CA GLY A 22 23.02 -0.83 17.06
C GLY A 22 23.08 0.55 17.68
N ARG A 23 22.58 1.56 17.00
CA ARG A 23 22.20 2.80 17.62
C ARG A 23 20.67 3.01 17.46
N ARG A 24 19.81 2.39 18.29
CA ARG A 24 19.07 3.31 19.14
C ARG A 24 20.18 4.13 19.80
N ILE A 25 20.74 5.01 19.00
CA ILE A 25 21.38 6.15 19.59
C ILE A 25 20.27 6.65 20.49
N LYS A 26 20.43 6.52 21.76
CA LYS A 26 20.13 7.61 22.66
C LYS A 26 20.71 8.83 21.94
N LEU A 27 20.03 9.34 20.94
CA LEU A 27 20.00 10.72 20.54
C LEU A 27 19.47 11.35 21.81
N GLY A 28 20.36 11.49 22.80
CA GLY A 28 20.01 12.01 24.07
C GLY A 28 19.24 13.30 23.86
N ARG A 29 19.03 14.10 24.80
CA ARG A 29 18.30 15.38 24.75
C ARG A 29 18.46 16.25 23.48
N LEU A 30 19.30 15.85 22.49
CA LEU A 30 19.50 16.50 21.19
C LEU A 30 18.68 15.90 20.02
N GLY A 31 18.10 14.69 20.16
CA GLY A 31 17.27 14.07 19.12
C GLY A 31 16.11 14.97 18.68
N PRO A 32 15.28 15.48 19.59
CA PRO A 32 14.18 16.37 19.24
C PRO A 32 14.63 17.68 18.58
N LEU A 33 15.82 18.19 18.92
CA LEU A 33 16.36 19.45 18.36
C LEU A 33 16.72 19.35 16.87
N VAL A 34 16.96 18.15 16.36
CA VAL A 34 17.28 17.92 14.92
C VAL A 34 16.07 17.41 14.16
N GLU A 35 15.22 16.60 14.80
CA GLU A 35 14.05 16.00 14.13
C GLU A 35 12.92 17.00 13.92
N VAL A 36 12.60 17.83 14.92
CA VAL A 36 11.53 18.82 14.79
C VAL A 36 11.76 19.79 13.63
N PRO A 37 12.93 20.43 13.44
CA PRO A 37 13.18 21.32 12.31
C PRO A 37 13.09 20.62 10.96
N PHE A 38 13.55 19.36 10.87
CA PHE A 38 13.44 18.57 9.66
C PHE A 38 11.97 18.30 9.32
N ASN A 39 11.20 17.76 10.26
CA ASN A 39 9.78 17.46 10.06
C ASN A 39 9.00 18.71 9.68
N VAL A 40 9.20 19.84 10.37
CA VAL A 40 8.57 21.13 10.04
C VAL A 40 8.93 21.59 8.64
N SER A 41 10.21 21.48 8.24
CA SER A 41 10.66 21.86 6.90
C SER A 41 10.04 21.03 5.80
N VAL A 42 9.95 19.70 5.99
CA VAL A 42 9.33 18.79 5.02
C VAL A 42 7.82 19.04 4.92
N LEU A 43 7.13 19.11 6.06
CA LEU A 43 5.69 19.35 6.11
C LEU A 43 5.29 20.72 5.57
N ALA A 44 6.13 21.74 5.77
CA ALA A 44 5.93 23.05 5.17
C ALA A 44 6.11 23.02 3.64
N ARG A 45 7.12 22.30 3.12
CA ARG A 45 7.32 22.10 1.68
C ARG A 45 6.18 21.30 1.03
N ALA A 46 5.66 20.31 1.75
CA ALA A 46 4.47 19.56 1.32
C ALA A 46 3.18 20.37 1.42
N GLY A 47 3.19 21.52 2.08
CA GLY A 47 2.01 22.38 2.27
C GLY A 47 1.05 21.92 3.39
N VAL A 48 1.45 20.93 4.19
CA VAL A 48 0.68 20.51 5.39
C VAL A 48 0.73 21.62 6.45
N ILE A 49 1.93 22.19 6.67
CA ILE A 49 2.13 23.35 7.53
C ILE A 49 2.16 24.60 6.64
N ARG A 50 1.12 25.41 6.70
CA ARG A 50 0.97 26.66 5.94
C ARG A 50 0.33 27.74 6.81
N PRO A 51 0.51 29.03 6.46
CA PRO A 51 -0.20 30.09 7.13
C PRO A 51 -1.72 29.90 7.00
N VAL A 52 -2.41 29.90 8.12
CA VAL A 52 -3.88 29.77 8.19
C VAL A 52 -4.42 31.01 8.89
N ARG A 53 -5.62 31.48 8.48
CA ARG A 53 -6.28 32.58 9.16
C ARG A 53 -6.47 32.25 10.65
N PRO A 54 -6.30 33.23 11.59
CA PRO A 54 -6.36 32.96 13.02
C PRO A 54 -7.67 32.34 13.51
N ASP A 55 -8.80 32.72 12.90
CA ASP A 55 -10.11 32.15 13.21
C ASP A 55 -10.19 30.65 12.83
N LYS A 56 -9.71 30.29 11.64
CA LYS A 56 -9.66 28.89 11.17
C LYS A 56 -8.61 28.09 11.97
N LEU A 57 -7.47 28.68 12.30
CA LEU A 57 -6.44 28.02 13.11
C LEU A 57 -6.99 27.58 14.49
N ALA A 58 -7.76 28.44 15.15
CA ALA A 58 -8.40 28.10 16.42
C ALA A 58 -9.36 26.90 16.29
N LEU A 59 -10.14 26.85 15.21
CA LEU A 59 -11.02 25.72 14.91
C LEU A 59 -10.25 24.44 14.62
N LEU A 60 -9.18 24.50 13.81
CA LEU A 60 -8.32 23.35 13.53
C LEU A 60 -7.66 22.78 14.78
N LEU A 61 -7.13 23.64 15.64
CA LEU A 61 -6.56 23.21 16.93
C LEU A 61 -7.61 22.53 17.81
N ARG A 62 -8.86 23.03 17.77
CA ARG A 62 -9.97 22.38 18.49
C ARG A 62 -10.31 21.02 17.88
N VAL A 63 -10.33 20.91 16.54
CA VAL A 63 -10.56 19.63 15.85
C VAL A 63 -9.48 18.63 16.25
N MET A 64 -8.19 19.00 16.16
CA MET A 64 -7.08 18.13 16.55
C MET A 64 -7.14 17.72 18.02
N ALA A 65 -7.49 18.65 18.93
CA ALA A 65 -7.62 18.35 20.35
C ALA A 65 -8.78 17.39 20.67
N ARG A 66 -9.84 17.41 19.84
CA ARG A 66 -11.05 16.60 20.07
C ARG A 66 -11.01 15.25 19.36
N TRP A 67 -10.51 15.20 18.12
CA TRP A 67 -10.55 14.04 17.23
C TRP A 67 -9.19 13.30 17.11
N GLY A 68 -8.12 13.86 17.64
CA GLY A 68 -6.76 13.33 17.47
C GLY A 68 -6.31 13.31 16.01
N ALA A 69 -5.39 12.42 15.68
CA ALA A 69 -4.91 12.21 14.31
C ALA A 69 -5.74 11.13 13.60
N SER A 70 -7.01 11.40 13.35
CA SER A 70 -7.98 10.46 12.75
C SER A 70 -8.45 10.91 11.36
N PRO A 71 -8.99 10.01 10.52
CA PRO A 71 -9.67 10.42 9.28
C PRO A 71 -10.82 11.39 9.52
N ALA A 72 -11.55 11.25 10.63
CA ALA A 72 -12.58 12.21 11.05
C ALA A 72 -12.01 13.61 11.28
N ALA A 73 -10.84 13.74 11.93
CA ALA A 73 -10.15 15.02 12.07
C ALA A 73 -9.71 15.58 10.70
N GLY A 74 -9.20 14.72 9.83
CA GLY A 74 -8.75 15.10 8.50
C GLY A 74 -9.86 15.74 7.67
N ILE A 75 -11.00 15.07 7.54
CA ILE A 75 -12.15 15.61 6.77
C ILE A 75 -12.75 16.84 7.43
N THR A 76 -12.93 16.87 8.75
CA THR A 76 -13.47 18.04 9.47
C THR A 76 -12.56 19.26 9.28
N GLY A 77 -11.24 19.08 9.39
CA GLY A 77 -10.27 20.15 9.17
C GLY A 77 -10.23 20.64 7.72
N ALA A 78 -10.35 19.72 6.77
CA ALA A 78 -10.39 20.04 5.35
C ALA A 78 -11.67 20.83 4.99
N ALA A 79 -12.84 20.42 5.48
CA ALA A 79 -14.12 21.12 5.26
C ALA A 79 -14.09 22.54 5.85
N ILE A 80 -13.44 22.76 7.00
CA ILE A 80 -13.25 24.11 7.56
C ILE A 80 -12.41 25.01 6.63
N ASN A 81 -11.34 24.47 6.04
CA ASN A 81 -10.39 25.25 5.26
C ASN A 81 -10.76 25.38 3.78
N HIS A 82 -11.31 24.32 3.21
CA HIS A 82 -11.53 24.13 1.77
C HIS A 82 -12.93 23.58 1.47
N PRO A 83 -14.02 24.18 2.01
CA PRO A 83 -15.37 23.61 1.92
C PRO A 83 -15.80 23.34 0.48
N ASP A 84 -15.51 24.27 -0.43
CA ASP A 84 -16.00 24.29 -1.81
C ASP A 84 -15.04 23.58 -2.81
N GLU A 85 -13.86 23.13 -2.33
CA GLU A 85 -12.92 22.41 -3.19
C GLU A 85 -13.36 20.94 -3.35
N PRO A 86 -13.16 20.33 -4.53
CA PRO A 86 -13.50 18.93 -4.75
C PRO A 86 -12.62 18.01 -3.90
N MET A 87 -13.24 17.04 -3.23
CA MET A 87 -12.57 15.99 -2.48
C MET A 87 -12.54 14.66 -3.22
N VAL A 88 -13.66 14.27 -3.85
CA VAL A 88 -13.80 13.00 -4.56
C VAL A 88 -14.37 13.26 -5.94
N GLU A 89 -13.72 12.72 -6.96
CA GLU A 89 -14.18 12.68 -8.34
C GLU A 89 -14.22 11.21 -8.79
N ASP A 90 -15.42 10.68 -9.00
CA ASP A 90 -15.66 9.29 -9.44
C ASP A 90 -16.69 9.22 -10.57
N GLU A 91 -17.14 8.02 -10.93
CA GLU A 91 -18.11 7.82 -12.02
C GLU A 91 -19.48 8.49 -11.74
N ALA A 92 -19.81 8.78 -10.48
CA ALA A 92 -21.05 9.49 -10.11
C ALA A 92 -20.88 11.02 -10.06
N GLY A 93 -19.70 11.54 -10.43
CA GLY A 93 -19.40 12.96 -10.45
C GLY A 93 -18.48 13.41 -9.31
N SER A 94 -18.58 14.68 -8.91
CA SER A 94 -17.72 15.30 -7.89
C SER A 94 -18.48 15.59 -6.61
N LEU A 95 -17.81 15.41 -5.46
CA LEU A 95 -18.23 15.89 -4.14
C LEU A 95 -17.16 16.77 -3.54
N THR A 96 -17.56 17.90 -2.95
CA THR A 96 -16.67 18.81 -2.23
C THR A 96 -16.31 18.29 -0.83
N PHE A 97 -15.32 18.93 -0.19
CA PHE A 97 -14.97 18.58 1.20
C PHE A 97 -16.14 18.81 2.17
N ASP A 98 -16.93 19.88 2.00
CA ASP A 98 -18.09 20.12 2.84
C ASP A 98 -19.20 19.08 2.60
N GLU A 99 -19.48 18.74 1.36
CA GLU A 99 -20.47 17.70 1.04
C GLU A 99 -20.08 16.35 1.63
N VAL A 100 -18.83 15.89 1.43
CA VAL A 100 -18.35 14.63 2.02
C VAL A 100 -18.37 14.68 3.55
N HIS A 101 -18.02 15.84 4.14
CA HIS A 101 -18.08 16.02 5.58
C HIS A 101 -19.50 15.86 6.12
N ARG A 102 -20.49 16.54 5.54
CA ARG A 102 -21.90 16.46 5.95
C ARG A 102 -22.50 15.08 5.68
N ARG A 103 -22.27 14.52 4.49
CA ARG A 103 -22.74 13.18 4.13
C ARG A 103 -22.19 12.11 5.07
N SER A 104 -20.90 12.19 5.42
CA SER A 104 -20.33 11.26 6.40
C SER A 104 -20.81 11.48 7.85
N ASN A 105 -21.28 12.70 8.21
CA ASN A 105 -21.98 12.94 9.47
C ASN A 105 -23.36 12.25 9.48
N ALA A 106 -24.13 12.45 8.41
CA ALA A 106 -25.43 11.82 8.24
C ALA A 106 -25.32 10.29 8.21
N LEU A 107 -24.36 9.75 7.44
CA LEU A 107 -24.12 8.30 7.39
C LEU A 107 -23.74 7.72 8.76
N ALA A 108 -22.92 8.41 9.54
CA ALA A 108 -22.58 7.98 10.89
C ALA A 108 -23.83 7.87 11.78
N ARG A 109 -24.73 8.87 11.70
CA ARG A 109 -26.02 8.81 12.44
C ARG A 109 -26.93 7.71 11.91
N GLY A 110 -27.00 7.52 10.59
CA GLY A 110 -27.76 6.44 9.98
C GLY A 110 -27.29 5.08 10.46
N LEU A 111 -25.98 4.81 10.44
CA LEU A 111 -25.38 3.58 10.98
C LEU A 111 -25.65 3.43 12.49
N ALA A 112 -25.60 4.53 13.25
CA ALA A 112 -25.93 4.51 14.69
C ALA A 112 -27.40 4.18 14.96
N SER A 113 -28.34 4.67 14.12
CA SER A 113 -29.76 4.34 14.22
C SER A 113 -30.04 2.87 13.93
N GLU A 114 -29.23 2.28 13.03
CA GLU A 114 -29.23 0.86 12.70
C GLU A 114 -28.50 0.00 13.76
N GLY A 115 -28.01 0.63 14.83
CA GLY A 115 -27.47 -0.08 16.00
C GLY A 115 -25.95 -0.28 16.00
N VAL A 116 -25.20 0.34 15.08
CA VAL A 116 -23.73 0.38 15.16
C VAL A 116 -23.31 1.31 16.31
N ARG A 117 -22.37 0.88 17.13
CA ARG A 117 -21.88 1.61 18.31
C ARG A 117 -20.38 1.81 18.24
N GLU A 118 -19.87 2.70 19.08
CA GLU A 118 -18.44 2.88 19.32
C GLU A 118 -17.78 1.53 19.70
N GLY A 119 -16.63 1.23 19.09
CA GLY A 119 -15.90 -0.02 19.28
C GLY A 119 -16.37 -1.20 18.43
N ASP A 120 -17.55 -1.13 17.83
CA ASP A 120 -18.08 -2.19 16.95
C ASP A 120 -17.25 -2.34 15.68
N GLY A 121 -17.14 -3.55 15.16
CA GLY A 121 -16.55 -3.83 13.86
C GLY A 121 -17.53 -3.56 12.72
N VAL A 122 -17.11 -2.76 11.72
CA VAL A 122 -17.85 -2.53 10.48
C VAL A 122 -17.00 -3.01 9.31
N ALA A 123 -17.46 -4.06 8.64
CA ALA A 123 -16.82 -4.58 7.44
C ALA A 123 -17.12 -3.70 6.22
N ILE A 124 -16.12 -3.37 5.41
CA ILE A 124 -16.24 -2.55 4.21
C ILE A 124 -15.68 -3.34 3.03
N MET A 125 -16.54 -3.76 2.11
CA MET A 125 -16.22 -4.51 0.90
C MET A 125 -16.61 -3.69 -0.33
N CYS A 126 -15.89 -2.60 -0.54
CA CYS A 126 -16.15 -1.62 -1.59
C CYS A 126 -14.96 -1.49 -2.52
N ARG A 127 -15.23 -1.17 -3.79
CA ARG A 127 -14.23 -0.71 -4.76
C ARG A 127 -13.84 0.75 -4.50
N ASN A 128 -13.03 1.32 -5.40
CA ASN A 128 -12.56 2.69 -5.31
C ASN A 128 -13.63 3.68 -5.79
N HIS A 129 -14.48 4.16 -4.90
CA HIS A 129 -15.49 5.19 -5.17
C HIS A 129 -15.88 5.93 -3.89
N ARG A 130 -16.73 6.98 -4.02
CA ARG A 130 -17.19 7.80 -2.88
C ARG A 130 -17.71 7.02 -1.69
N GLY A 131 -18.42 5.92 -1.91
CA GLY A 131 -19.01 5.13 -0.83
C GLY A 131 -17.96 4.48 0.07
N PHE A 132 -16.79 4.04 -0.45
CA PHE A 132 -15.66 3.62 0.38
C PHE A 132 -15.18 4.76 1.29
N VAL A 133 -15.05 5.97 0.72
CA VAL A 133 -14.58 7.16 1.42
C VAL A 133 -15.57 7.54 2.52
N GLU A 134 -16.85 7.67 2.18
CA GLU A 134 -17.93 8.05 3.10
C GLU A 134 -18.09 7.03 4.23
N ALA A 135 -18.09 5.73 3.92
CA ALA A 135 -18.14 4.66 4.91
C ALA A 135 -16.95 4.72 5.88
N THR A 136 -15.73 4.88 5.37
CA THR A 136 -14.53 4.98 6.20
C THR A 136 -14.59 6.20 7.14
N LEU A 137 -15.03 7.35 6.64
CA LEU A 137 -15.16 8.57 7.43
C LEU A 137 -16.29 8.46 8.46
N ALA A 138 -17.43 7.88 8.10
CA ALA A 138 -18.55 7.66 9.01
C ALA A 138 -18.18 6.71 10.16
N VAL A 139 -17.51 5.61 9.84
CA VAL A 139 -16.98 4.65 10.83
C VAL A 139 -15.99 5.34 11.77
N SER A 140 -15.09 6.18 11.22
CA SER A 140 -14.16 6.97 12.02
C SER A 140 -14.85 7.96 12.95
N LYS A 141 -15.94 8.61 12.49
CA LYS A 141 -16.74 9.55 13.29
C LYS A 141 -17.53 8.88 14.41
N LEU A 142 -17.96 7.64 14.21
CA LEU A 142 -18.64 6.84 15.22
C LEU A 142 -17.69 6.27 16.29
N GLY A 143 -16.39 6.23 16.06
CA GLY A 143 -15.47 5.45 16.89
C GLY A 143 -15.60 3.95 16.70
N ALA A 144 -16.28 3.50 15.64
CA ALA A 144 -16.34 2.09 15.24
C ALA A 144 -15.05 1.67 14.50
N ASN A 145 -14.79 0.37 14.43
CA ASN A 145 -13.57 -0.18 13.82
C ASN A 145 -13.84 -0.58 12.37
N GLY A 146 -13.05 -0.06 11.42
CA GLY A 146 -13.15 -0.41 10.01
C GLY A 146 -12.40 -1.70 9.70
N LEU A 147 -13.09 -2.70 9.13
CA LEU A 147 -12.53 -3.97 8.68
C LEU A 147 -12.55 -3.99 7.14
N TYR A 148 -11.41 -3.73 6.49
CA TYR A 148 -11.34 -3.61 5.03
C TYR A 148 -11.22 -4.98 4.37
N MET A 149 -12.28 -5.38 3.65
CA MET A 149 -12.41 -6.66 2.99
C MET A 149 -11.81 -6.62 1.59
N ASN A 150 -11.09 -7.68 1.25
CA ASN A 150 -10.59 -7.83 -0.11
C ASN A 150 -11.75 -8.17 -1.06
N THR A 151 -11.94 -7.37 -2.10
CA THR A 151 -12.99 -7.55 -3.11
C THR A 151 -12.81 -8.79 -4.01
N ALA A 152 -11.69 -9.51 -3.86
CA ALA A 152 -11.42 -10.78 -4.54
C ALA A 152 -11.57 -12.01 -3.60
N PHE A 153 -12.14 -11.86 -2.43
CA PHE A 153 -12.43 -13.02 -1.58
C PHE A 153 -13.40 -13.98 -2.26
N ALA A 154 -13.11 -15.27 -2.16
CA ALA A 154 -14.11 -16.29 -2.41
C ALA A 154 -15.11 -16.35 -1.22
N ALA A 155 -16.34 -16.80 -1.46
CA ALA A 155 -17.37 -16.85 -0.44
C ALA A 155 -16.97 -17.58 0.86
N PRO A 156 -16.25 -18.75 0.84
CA PRO A 156 -15.78 -19.39 2.07
C PRO A 156 -14.76 -18.54 2.85
N GLN A 157 -13.90 -17.78 2.15
CA GLN A 157 -12.93 -16.90 2.81
C GLN A 157 -13.63 -15.73 3.50
N LEU A 158 -14.62 -15.14 2.83
CA LEU A 158 -15.42 -14.06 3.39
C LEU A 158 -16.22 -14.54 4.62
N ALA A 159 -16.85 -15.72 4.56
CA ALA A 159 -17.55 -16.30 5.69
C ALA A 159 -16.63 -16.53 6.89
N GLY A 160 -15.44 -17.10 6.68
CA GLY A 160 -14.46 -17.32 7.74
C GLY A 160 -13.91 -16.02 8.35
N VAL A 161 -13.82 -14.94 7.57
CA VAL A 161 -13.45 -13.62 8.08
C VAL A 161 -14.61 -13.04 8.93
N VAL A 162 -15.84 -13.10 8.45
CA VAL A 162 -17.02 -12.62 9.19
C VAL A 162 -17.19 -13.36 10.51
N GLU A 163 -17.02 -14.69 10.52
CA GLU A 163 -17.07 -15.49 11.74
C GLU A 163 -15.99 -15.08 12.76
N ARG A 164 -14.76 -14.88 12.30
CA ARG A 164 -13.63 -14.56 13.19
C ARG A 164 -13.66 -13.12 13.70
N GLU A 165 -13.90 -12.14 12.82
CA GLU A 165 -13.86 -10.71 13.17
C GLU A 165 -15.19 -10.22 13.73
N ALA A 166 -16.26 -10.99 13.56
CA ALA A 166 -17.61 -10.74 14.08
C ALA A 166 -18.11 -9.29 13.90
N PRO A 167 -18.10 -8.73 12.67
CA PRO A 167 -18.59 -7.37 12.44
C PRO A 167 -20.10 -7.29 12.69
N VAL A 168 -20.58 -6.17 13.24
CA VAL A 168 -22.03 -5.93 13.43
C VAL A 168 -22.70 -5.42 12.16
N ALA A 169 -21.91 -4.85 11.24
CA ALA A 169 -22.37 -4.32 9.96
C ALA A 169 -21.40 -4.66 8.83
N LEU A 170 -21.93 -4.81 7.62
CA LEU A 170 -21.20 -5.01 6.37
C LEU A 170 -21.72 -4.03 5.33
N ILE A 171 -20.82 -3.15 4.89
CA ILE A 171 -21.05 -2.21 3.80
C ILE A 171 -20.40 -2.79 2.54
N TYR A 172 -21.15 -2.89 1.43
CA TYR A 172 -20.66 -3.61 0.26
C TYR A 172 -21.20 -3.03 -1.06
N ASP A 173 -20.50 -3.26 -2.17
CA ASP A 173 -21.01 -2.98 -3.51
C ASP A 173 -21.92 -4.11 -3.98
N GLY A 174 -23.04 -3.78 -4.60
CA GLY A 174 -24.10 -4.73 -5.00
C GLY A 174 -23.61 -5.89 -5.87
N GLU A 175 -22.51 -5.70 -6.62
CA GLU A 175 -21.86 -6.78 -7.39
C GLU A 175 -21.39 -7.96 -6.50
N PHE A 176 -21.19 -7.75 -5.21
CA PHE A 176 -20.77 -8.79 -4.25
C PHE A 176 -21.93 -9.47 -3.53
N ALA A 177 -23.19 -9.10 -3.82
CA ALA A 177 -24.36 -9.65 -3.14
C ALA A 177 -24.40 -11.20 -3.16
N GLY A 178 -24.07 -11.82 -4.30
CA GLY A 178 -24.02 -13.28 -4.41
C GLY A 178 -22.93 -13.97 -3.57
N LEU A 179 -21.88 -13.26 -3.17
CA LEU A 179 -20.84 -13.78 -2.29
C LEU A 179 -21.25 -13.74 -0.81
N LEU A 180 -22.24 -12.88 -0.49
CA LEU A 180 -22.62 -12.60 0.90
C LEU A 180 -23.56 -13.63 1.51
N GLU A 181 -24.13 -14.55 0.74
CA GLU A 181 -25.05 -15.55 1.27
C GLU A 181 -24.41 -16.39 2.38
N GLN A 182 -23.20 -16.91 2.17
CA GLN A 182 -22.46 -17.65 3.19
C GLN A 182 -22.01 -16.73 4.34
N ALA A 183 -21.56 -15.51 4.03
CA ALA A 183 -21.20 -14.54 5.06
C ALA A 183 -22.40 -14.12 5.90
N ALA A 184 -23.57 -13.95 5.29
CA ALA A 184 -24.82 -13.67 5.99
C ALA A 184 -25.28 -14.83 6.88
N GLU A 185 -25.02 -16.07 6.50
CA GLU A 185 -25.29 -17.23 7.33
C GLU A 185 -24.41 -17.27 8.58
N ALA A 186 -23.09 -17.08 8.42
CA ALA A 186 -22.15 -16.97 9.53
C ALA A 186 -22.47 -15.75 10.43
N GLY A 187 -22.95 -14.66 9.85
CA GLY A 187 -23.31 -13.42 10.55
C GLY A 187 -24.68 -13.41 11.22
N ARG A 188 -25.57 -14.38 10.96
CA ARG A 188 -26.94 -14.40 11.56
C ARG A 188 -26.91 -14.46 13.06
N GLU A 189 -26.01 -15.22 13.65
CA GLU A 189 -25.90 -15.36 15.12
C GLU A 189 -25.48 -14.05 15.79
N ILE A 190 -24.69 -13.21 15.09
CA ILE A 190 -24.25 -11.90 15.59
C ILE A 190 -25.16 -10.74 15.15
N GLY A 191 -26.20 -11.02 14.34
CA GLY A 191 -27.11 -10.01 13.84
C GLY A 191 -26.48 -9.05 12.82
N LEU A 192 -25.65 -9.56 11.92
CA LEU A 192 -24.96 -8.79 10.88
C LEU A 192 -25.95 -8.00 10.00
N ARG A 193 -25.84 -6.67 10.03
CA ARG A 193 -26.62 -5.76 9.17
C ARG A 193 -25.87 -5.54 7.87
N ARG A 194 -26.59 -5.37 6.77
CA ARG A 194 -26.00 -5.19 5.44
C ARG A 194 -26.47 -3.89 4.82
N PHE A 195 -25.53 -3.16 4.20
CA PHE A 195 -25.80 -1.88 3.54
C PHE A 195 -25.11 -1.85 2.19
N VAL A 196 -25.85 -1.40 1.17
CA VAL A 196 -25.33 -1.29 -0.19
C VAL A 196 -24.66 0.06 -0.39
N SER A 197 -23.40 0.04 -0.77
CA SER A 197 -22.60 1.25 -1.02
C SER A 197 -22.73 1.76 -2.46
N TRP A 198 -22.81 0.84 -3.41
CA TRP A 198 -22.94 1.12 -4.83
C TRP A 198 -23.79 0.03 -5.50
N ALA A 199 -24.82 0.45 -6.24
CA ALA A 199 -25.62 -0.45 -7.05
C ALA A 199 -25.43 -0.13 -8.54
N GLU A 200 -25.22 -1.14 -9.39
CA GLU A 200 -25.18 -1.00 -10.84
C GLU A 200 -26.54 -1.38 -11.44
N GLY A 201 -27.16 -0.43 -12.17
CA GLY A 201 -28.37 -0.70 -12.96
C GLY A 201 -29.53 -1.30 -12.16
N ASP A 202 -30.27 -2.23 -12.78
CA ASP A 202 -31.41 -2.93 -12.20
C ASP A 202 -31.02 -4.07 -11.24
N SER A 203 -29.94 -3.94 -10.47
CA SER A 203 -29.58 -4.96 -9.48
C SER A 203 -30.71 -5.09 -8.45
N GLU A 204 -31.31 -6.29 -8.33
CA GLU A 204 -32.33 -6.62 -7.30
C GLU A 204 -31.73 -6.66 -5.89
N VAL A 205 -30.99 -5.61 -5.50
CA VAL A 205 -30.46 -5.51 -4.14
C VAL A 205 -31.54 -4.90 -3.25
N THR A 206 -32.01 -5.65 -2.27
CA THR A 206 -33.08 -5.25 -1.34
C THR A 206 -32.56 -4.65 -0.04
N ASP A 207 -31.25 -4.69 0.21
CA ASP A 207 -30.65 -4.13 1.42
C ASP A 207 -30.68 -2.58 1.35
N THR A 208 -30.80 -1.94 2.50
CA THR A 208 -30.75 -0.48 2.65
C THR A 208 -29.47 0.10 2.03
N THR A 209 -29.58 1.16 1.25
CA THR A 209 -28.42 1.81 0.64
C THR A 209 -27.77 2.82 1.59
N LEU A 210 -26.49 3.13 1.38
CA LEU A 210 -25.84 4.24 2.09
C LEU A 210 -26.56 5.57 1.82
N GLU A 211 -27.07 5.75 0.60
CA GLU A 211 -27.81 6.97 0.24
C GLU A 211 -29.10 7.13 1.04
N ASP A 212 -29.88 6.03 1.25
CA ASP A 212 -31.07 6.04 2.10
C ASP A 212 -30.72 6.46 3.54
N LEU A 213 -29.60 5.97 4.09
CA LEU A 213 -29.14 6.36 5.42
C LEU A 213 -28.73 7.83 5.50
N ILE A 214 -28.04 8.33 4.45
CA ILE A 214 -27.59 9.73 4.37
C ILE A 214 -28.80 10.66 4.26
N GLU A 215 -29.73 10.39 3.36
CA GLU A 215 -30.91 11.22 3.12
C GLU A 215 -31.86 11.27 4.33
N SER A 216 -31.96 10.18 5.07
CA SER A 216 -32.85 10.07 6.24
C SER A 216 -32.25 10.59 7.55
N SER A 217 -30.98 11.00 7.56
CA SER A 217 -30.27 11.38 8.78
C SER A 217 -29.83 12.85 8.80
N ASP A 218 -29.68 13.41 10.00
CA ASP A 218 -29.17 14.77 10.20
C ASP A 218 -27.66 14.85 9.87
N ASP A 219 -27.23 15.86 9.15
CA ASP A 219 -25.87 16.09 8.66
C ASP A 219 -25.01 17.01 9.54
N GLN A 220 -25.53 17.50 10.66
CA GLN A 220 -24.82 18.38 11.59
C GLN A 220 -23.57 17.70 12.19
N ASP A 221 -22.66 18.50 12.72
CA ASP A 221 -21.44 18.01 13.38
C ASP A 221 -21.75 17.02 14.50
N LEU A 222 -20.87 16.02 14.61
CA LEU A 222 -20.90 15.01 15.67
C LEU A 222 -19.93 15.38 16.80
N ASP A 223 -20.25 14.92 18.00
CA ASP A 223 -19.27 14.86 19.06
C ASP A 223 -18.29 13.70 18.81
N PRO A 224 -16.98 13.90 19.10
CA PRO A 224 -16.02 12.82 18.92
C PRO A 224 -16.32 11.65 19.87
N PRO A 225 -15.99 10.42 19.43
CA PRO A 225 -16.12 9.23 20.26
C PRO A 225 -15.12 9.27 21.44
N SER A 226 -15.34 8.42 22.44
CA SER A 226 -14.45 8.31 23.61
C SER A 226 -13.13 7.64 23.25
N GLU A 227 -13.13 6.73 22.26
CA GLU A 227 -11.94 6.06 21.74
C GLU A 227 -11.81 6.24 20.23
N SER A 228 -10.59 6.33 19.75
CA SER A 228 -10.31 6.42 18.31
C SER A 228 -10.55 5.09 17.63
N SER A 229 -11.14 5.13 16.42
CA SER A 229 -11.34 3.98 15.56
C SER A 229 -10.04 3.27 15.23
N ARG A 230 -10.10 1.95 15.11
CA ARG A 230 -9.03 1.12 14.55
C ARG A 230 -9.36 0.73 13.13
N PHE A 231 -8.33 0.61 12.30
CA PHE A 231 -8.46 0.16 10.93
C PHE A 231 -7.69 -1.15 10.75
N VAL A 232 -8.42 -2.19 10.38
CA VAL A 232 -7.89 -3.54 10.20
C VAL A 232 -7.88 -3.85 8.71
N ILE A 233 -6.68 -4.00 8.16
CA ILE A 233 -6.49 -4.42 6.77
C ILE A 233 -6.26 -5.92 6.77
N LEU A 234 -7.13 -6.64 6.04
CA LEU A 234 -7.04 -8.09 5.94
C LEU A 234 -5.99 -8.48 4.89
N THR A 235 -4.95 -9.18 5.34
CA THR A 235 -3.90 -9.70 4.48
C THR A 235 -4.16 -11.15 4.11
N SER A 236 -3.90 -11.52 2.86
CA SER A 236 -3.85 -12.92 2.45
C SER A 236 -2.62 -13.57 3.11
N GLY A 237 -2.79 -14.14 4.29
CA GLY A 237 -1.71 -14.88 4.95
C GLY A 237 -1.25 -16.08 4.11
N THR A 238 0.02 -16.47 4.23
CA THR A 238 0.59 -17.68 3.60
C THR A 238 -0.14 -18.97 3.99
N THR A 239 -0.92 -18.95 5.07
CA THR A 239 -1.70 -20.08 5.60
C THR A 239 -3.13 -20.20 5.04
N GLY A 240 -3.52 -19.39 4.06
CA GLY A 240 -4.82 -19.50 3.37
C GLY A 240 -5.97 -18.68 3.99
N THR A 241 -6.03 -18.51 5.31
CA THR A 241 -7.06 -17.68 5.96
C THR A 241 -6.53 -16.24 6.12
N PRO A 242 -7.23 -15.21 5.58
CA PRO A 242 -6.80 -13.83 5.72
C PRO A 242 -6.68 -13.43 7.19
N LYS A 243 -5.61 -12.74 7.56
CA LYS A 243 -5.38 -12.24 8.93
C LYS A 243 -5.48 -10.72 8.95
N GLY A 244 -6.12 -10.17 9.96
CA GLY A 244 -6.18 -8.73 10.18
C GLY A 244 -4.89 -8.24 10.86
N ALA A 245 -4.15 -7.36 10.22
CA ALA A 245 -3.01 -6.70 10.82
C ALA A 245 -3.47 -5.47 11.59
N GLN A 246 -3.16 -5.43 12.89
CA GLN A 246 -3.48 -4.30 13.78
C GLN A 246 -2.29 -3.35 13.88
N ARG A 247 -2.59 -2.07 13.91
CA ARG A 247 -1.59 -1.02 14.01
C ARG A 247 -2.11 0.18 14.79
N SER A 248 -1.29 0.69 15.71
CA SER A 248 -1.58 1.97 16.36
C SER A 248 -1.35 3.14 15.41
N GLN A 249 -2.05 4.23 15.70
CA GLN A 249 -1.75 5.50 15.05
C GLN A 249 -0.42 6.04 15.60
N PRO A 250 0.42 6.66 14.76
CA PRO A 250 1.67 7.23 15.23
C PRO A 250 1.42 8.44 16.14
N ASP A 251 2.20 8.53 17.22
CA ASP A 251 2.12 9.64 18.18
C ASP A 251 2.68 10.96 17.64
N THR A 252 3.39 10.91 16.50
CA THR A 252 4.11 12.04 15.92
C THR A 252 3.81 12.22 14.44
N LEU A 253 4.17 13.38 13.88
CA LEU A 253 4.15 13.61 12.43
C LEU A 253 5.44 13.14 11.73
N GLY A 254 6.33 12.46 12.44
CA GLY A 254 7.58 11.90 11.92
C GLY A 254 7.38 10.99 10.72
N PRO A 255 6.49 9.98 10.80
CA PRO A 255 6.18 9.09 9.68
C PRO A 255 5.70 9.83 8.43
N LEU A 256 4.85 10.84 8.60
CA LEU A 256 4.36 11.67 7.50
C LEU A 256 5.50 12.46 6.83
N ALA A 257 6.36 13.10 7.65
CA ALA A 257 7.53 13.81 7.16
C ALA A 257 8.54 12.86 6.48
N ALA A 258 8.75 11.66 7.01
CA ALA A 258 9.61 10.64 6.40
C ALA A 258 9.12 10.28 4.99
N MET A 259 7.82 10.03 4.81
CA MET A 259 7.20 9.73 3.52
C MET A 259 7.36 10.90 2.54
N PHE A 260 6.96 12.11 2.92
CA PHE A 260 7.02 13.28 2.03
C PHE A 260 8.43 13.74 1.72
N SER A 261 9.43 13.36 2.53
CA SER A 261 10.84 13.64 2.21
C SER A 261 11.36 12.82 1.02
N LYS A 262 10.71 11.70 0.71
CA LYS A 262 11.07 10.77 -0.36
C LYS A 262 10.10 10.85 -1.54
N ILE A 263 8.80 10.89 -1.27
CA ILE A 263 7.74 10.99 -2.27
C ILE A 263 7.16 12.41 -2.17
N PRO A 264 7.45 13.32 -3.12
CA PRO A 264 7.17 14.76 -3.00
C PRO A 264 5.71 15.11 -3.31
N LEU A 265 4.76 14.48 -2.60
CA LEU A 265 3.34 14.83 -2.63
C LEU A 265 3.13 16.22 -2.03
N ARG A 266 2.12 16.95 -2.49
CA ARG A 266 1.83 18.31 -2.05
C ARG A 266 0.35 18.51 -1.75
N ALA A 267 0.09 19.45 -0.85
CA ALA A 267 -1.27 19.81 -0.45
C ALA A 267 -2.06 20.47 -1.59
N GLY A 268 -3.35 20.16 -1.67
CA GLY A 268 -4.29 20.72 -2.63
C GLY A 268 -4.13 20.18 -4.05
N GLU A 269 -3.38 19.07 -4.22
CA GLU A 269 -3.20 18.44 -5.53
C GLU A 269 -4.19 17.29 -5.76
N ARG A 270 -4.36 16.92 -7.02
CA ARG A 270 -5.22 15.80 -7.43
C ARG A 270 -4.42 14.52 -7.51
N THR A 271 -4.96 13.47 -6.90
CA THR A 271 -4.33 12.15 -6.85
C THR A 271 -5.26 11.10 -7.45
N MET A 272 -4.86 10.53 -8.59
CA MET A 272 -5.52 9.35 -9.14
C MET A 272 -5.10 8.12 -8.33
N ILE A 273 -6.04 7.49 -7.62
CA ILE A 273 -5.76 6.28 -6.84
C ILE A 273 -6.33 5.08 -7.60
N ALA A 274 -5.49 4.42 -8.40
CA ALA A 274 -5.85 3.19 -9.09
C ALA A 274 -5.63 1.94 -8.21
N ALA A 275 -4.67 1.97 -7.29
CA ALA A 275 -4.48 0.91 -6.30
C ALA A 275 -5.72 0.75 -5.40
N PRO A 276 -6.14 -0.49 -5.06
CA PRO A 276 -7.35 -0.73 -4.27
C PRO A 276 -7.31 -0.03 -2.91
N LEU A 277 -8.36 0.75 -2.58
CA LEU A 277 -8.47 1.49 -1.31
C LEU A 277 -8.56 0.57 -0.09
N PHE A 278 -9.14 -0.62 -0.24
CA PHE A 278 -9.20 -1.61 0.85
C PHE A 278 -7.83 -2.23 1.19
N HIS A 279 -6.81 -2.01 0.37
CA HIS A 279 -5.45 -2.51 0.58
C HIS A 279 -4.55 -1.44 1.20
N SER A 280 -3.53 -1.85 1.95
CA SER A 280 -2.64 -0.95 2.71
C SER A 280 -2.06 0.19 1.87
N TRP A 281 -1.73 -0.03 0.59
CA TRP A 281 -1.16 0.99 -0.28
C TRP A 281 -2.17 2.07 -0.71
N GLY A 282 -3.32 1.67 -1.23
CA GLY A 282 -4.41 2.60 -1.56
C GLY A 282 -4.91 3.34 -0.32
N PHE A 283 -5.10 2.62 0.80
CA PHE A 283 -5.52 3.21 2.07
C PHE A 283 -4.51 4.22 2.63
N ALA A 284 -3.20 3.93 2.52
CA ALA A 284 -2.17 4.87 2.93
C ALA A 284 -2.26 6.19 2.14
N HIS A 285 -2.45 6.13 0.81
CA HIS A 285 -2.62 7.33 0.00
C HIS A 285 -3.94 8.07 0.26
N PHE A 286 -5.01 7.36 0.59
CA PHE A 286 -6.23 7.99 1.08
C PHE A 286 -5.97 8.78 2.38
N THR A 287 -5.32 8.19 3.36
CA THR A 287 -5.03 8.88 4.64
C THR A 287 -4.00 10.02 4.49
N LEU A 288 -2.97 9.84 3.64
CA LEU A 288 -2.01 10.90 3.29
C LEU A 288 -2.71 12.08 2.59
N GLY A 289 -3.64 11.78 1.67
CA GLY A 289 -4.41 12.79 0.97
C GLY A 289 -5.33 13.60 1.88
N LEU A 290 -5.89 13.01 2.94
CA LEU A 290 -6.62 13.76 3.97
C LEU A 290 -5.73 14.82 4.65
N ALA A 291 -4.49 14.47 4.99
CA ALA A 291 -3.52 15.40 5.56
C ALA A 291 -3.08 16.49 4.58
N LEU A 292 -3.10 16.19 3.28
CA LEU A 292 -2.75 17.07 2.17
C LEU A 292 -3.95 17.84 1.60
N THR A 293 -5.17 17.58 2.06
CA THR A 293 -6.40 18.11 1.44
C THR A 293 -6.44 17.86 -0.07
N SER A 294 -6.10 16.62 -0.46
CA SER A 294 -6.05 16.22 -1.88
C SER A 294 -7.43 15.91 -2.42
N THR A 295 -7.64 16.19 -3.71
CA THR A 295 -8.77 15.65 -4.47
C THR A 295 -8.44 14.22 -4.89
N TYR A 296 -9.29 13.27 -4.54
CA TYR A 296 -9.16 11.89 -4.98
C TYR A 296 -9.89 11.67 -6.28
N VAL A 297 -9.17 11.27 -7.32
CA VAL A 297 -9.73 10.79 -8.58
C VAL A 297 -9.82 9.27 -8.47
N LEU A 298 -11.03 8.73 -8.51
CA LEU A 298 -11.29 7.32 -8.25
C LEU A 298 -11.99 6.68 -9.44
N ARG A 299 -11.66 5.43 -9.72
CA ARG A 299 -12.38 4.56 -10.67
C ARG A 299 -12.61 3.23 -10.01
N ARG A 300 -13.84 2.74 -10.08
CA ARG A 300 -14.23 1.49 -9.41
C ARG A 300 -13.40 0.29 -9.86
N ARG A 301 -13.05 0.24 -11.11
CA ARG A 301 -12.21 -0.83 -11.68
C ARG A 301 -11.01 -0.22 -12.40
N PHE A 302 -9.88 -0.86 -12.23
CA PHE A 302 -8.70 -0.48 -13.00
C PHE A 302 -8.87 -0.90 -14.45
N ASP A 303 -8.82 0.07 -15.34
CA ASP A 303 -8.62 -0.08 -16.77
C ASP A 303 -7.42 0.78 -17.17
N PRO A 304 -6.46 0.25 -17.96
CA PRO A 304 -5.23 0.97 -18.28
C PRO A 304 -5.48 2.28 -19.03
N GLU A 305 -6.32 2.26 -20.06
CA GLU A 305 -6.60 3.44 -20.89
C GLU A 305 -7.47 4.45 -20.16
N GLU A 306 -8.49 3.99 -19.42
CA GLU A 306 -9.32 4.83 -18.56
C GLU A 306 -8.48 5.53 -17.48
N THR A 307 -7.47 4.84 -16.92
CA THR A 307 -6.57 5.44 -15.93
C THR A 307 -5.78 6.60 -16.52
N LEU A 308 -5.25 6.46 -17.74
CA LEU A 308 -4.55 7.56 -18.44
C LEU A 308 -5.50 8.72 -18.73
N ARG A 309 -6.69 8.41 -19.25
CA ARG A 309 -7.71 9.41 -19.56
C ARG A 309 -8.13 10.18 -18.32
N ALA A 310 -8.48 9.49 -17.23
CA ALA A 310 -8.88 10.12 -15.98
C ALA A 310 -7.74 10.96 -15.36
N THR A 311 -6.49 10.52 -15.47
CA THR A 311 -5.31 11.26 -15.03
C THR A 311 -5.15 12.58 -15.79
N GLN A 312 -5.29 12.54 -17.12
CA GLN A 312 -5.22 13.72 -17.98
C GLN A 312 -6.39 14.67 -17.74
N GLU A 313 -7.64 14.16 -17.79
CA GLU A 313 -8.86 14.99 -17.67
C GLU A 313 -8.95 15.71 -16.32
N SER A 314 -8.40 15.13 -15.27
CA SER A 314 -8.37 15.72 -13.93
C SER A 314 -7.12 16.56 -13.67
N ASP A 315 -6.17 16.66 -14.59
CA ASP A 315 -4.85 17.26 -14.34
C ASP A 315 -4.18 16.66 -13.08
N ALA A 316 -4.32 15.35 -12.86
CA ALA A 316 -3.77 14.71 -11.69
C ALA A 316 -2.23 14.82 -11.66
N THR A 317 -1.69 15.18 -10.50
CA THR A 317 -0.24 15.33 -10.30
C THR A 317 0.41 14.12 -9.65
N ALA A 318 -0.42 13.22 -9.12
CA ALA A 318 0.01 11.95 -8.53
C ALA A 318 -0.87 10.80 -9.03
N LEU A 319 -0.23 9.65 -9.31
CA LEU A 319 -0.87 8.39 -9.68
C LEU A 319 -0.38 7.29 -8.74
N VAL A 320 -1.32 6.61 -8.07
CA VAL A 320 -1.04 5.54 -7.11
C VAL A 320 -1.40 4.21 -7.73
N VAL A 321 -0.40 3.35 -7.92
CA VAL A 321 -0.51 2.09 -8.67
C VAL A 321 0.20 0.93 -7.96
N VAL A 322 -0.04 -0.27 -8.47
CA VAL A 322 0.80 -1.44 -8.20
C VAL A 322 1.56 -1.82 -9.49
N PRO A 323 2.72 -2.49 -9.42
CA PRO A 323 3.57 -2.76 -10.59
C PRO A 323 2.86 -3.38 -11.79
N VAL A 324 1.92 -4.31 -11.59
CA VAL A 324 1.15 -4.89 -12.71
C VAL A 324 0.27 -3.86 -13.45
N MET A 325 -0.15 -2.80 -12.77
CA MET A 325 -0.89 -1.71 -13.43
C MET A 325 0.02 -0.90 -14.35
N ILE A 326 1.25 -0.62 -13.90
CA ILE A 326 2.30 0.00 -14.74
C ILE A 326 2.54 -0.85 -15.99
N GLN A 327 2.72 -2.15 -15.81
CA GLN A 327 2.91 -3.09 -16.92
C GLN A 327 1.76 -3.02 -17.92
N ARG A 328 0.51 -3.13 -17.46
CA ARG A 328 -0.69 -3.09 -18.32
C ARG A 328 -0.87 -1.75 -19.04
N ILE A 329 -0.50 -0.64 -18.40
CA ILE A 329 -0.50 0.68 -19.06
C ILE A 329 0.51 0.68 -20.21
N LEU A 330 1.74 0.23 -19.97
CA LEU A 330 2.78 0.18 -21.02
C LEU A 330 2.46 -0.82 -22.15
N GLU A 331 1.69 -1.87 -21.87
CA GLU A 331 1.19 -2.84 -22.86
C GLU A 331 0.17 -2.24 -23.85
N LEU A 332 -0.39 -1.06 -23.58
CA LEU A 332 -1.26 -0.35 -24.54
C LEU A 332 -0.51 0.06 -25.84
N GLY A 333 0.83 0.12 -25.78
CA GLY A 333 1.69 0.45 -26.89
C GLY A 333 1.76 1.95 -27.20
N ALA A 334 2.83 2.35 -27.91
CA ALA A 334 3.19 3.76 -28.14
C ALA A 334 2.05 4.56 -28.80
N GLU A 335 1.36 4.00 -29.80
CA GLU A 335 0.26 4.69 -30.51
C GLU A 335 -0.87 5.11 -29.55
N THR A 336 -1.19 4.30 -28.54
CA THR A 336 -2.20 4.65 -27.53
C THR A 336 -1.63 5.62 -26.51
N LEU A 337 -0.42 5.35 -26.01
CA LEU A 337 0.22 6.17 -24.98
C LEU A 337 0.44 7.62 -25.44
N ASP A 338 0.83 7.82 -26.71
CA ASP A 338 1.06 9.15 -27.29
C ASP A 338 -0.21 10.01 -27.43
N ARG A 339 -1.40 9.44 -27.22
CA ARG A 339 -2.67 10.19 -27.21
C ARG A 339 -2.93 10.93 -25.91
N TYR A 340 -2.18 10.62 -24.85
CA TYR A 340 -2.43 11.14 -23.51
C TYR A 340 -1.27 12.06 -23.07
N ASP A 341 -1.61 13.29 -22.68
CA ASP A 341 -0.68 14.22 -22.06
C ASP A 341 -0.68 14.04 -20.54
N LEU A 342 0.37 13.42 -20.03
CA LEU A 342 0.60 13.22 -18.60
C LEU A 342 1.65 14.17 -18.03
N SER A 343 1.91 15.32 -18.67
CA SER A 343 2.92 16.29 -18.24
C SER A 343 2.64 16.90 -16.85
N SER A 344 1.39 16.85 -16.39
CA SER A 344 1.01 17.23 -15.03
C SER A 344 1.52 16.24 -13.96
N LEU A 345 1.80 14.98 -14.37
CA LEU A 345 2.08 13.87 -13.45
C LEU A 345 3.52 13.95 -12.92
N ARG A 346 3.67 14.36 -11.66
CA ARG A 346 4.97 14.52 -10.98
C ARG A 346 5.36 13.31 -10.15
N VAL A 347 4.40 12.54 -9.71
CA VAL A 347 4.60 11.40 -8.81
C VAL A 347 3.80 10.22 -9.30
N VAL A 348 4.47 9.12 -9.60
CA VAL A 348 3.87 7.80 -9.75
C VAL A 348 4.34 6.94 -8.60
N ALA A 349 3.45 6.68 -7.66
CA ALA A 349 3.77 5.97 -6.44
C ALA A 349 3.39 4.50 -6.57
N ALA A 350 4.38 3.62 -6.62
CA ALA A 350 4.22 2.17 -6.76
C ALA A 350 4.55 1.44 -5.46
N SER A 351 3.82 0.38 -5.16
CA SER A 351 4.08 -0.57 -4.06
C SER A 351 3.22 -1.82 -4.22
N GLY A 352 3.33 -2.77 -3.28
CA GLY A 352 2.44 -3.95 -3.17
C GLY A 352 3.00 -5.23 -3.79
N SER A 353 3.92 -5.14 -4.73
CA SER A 353 4.69 -6.25 -5.27
C SER A 353 6.08 -5.79 -5.72
N ALA A 354 6.91 -6.74 -6.14
CA ALA A 354 8.20 -6.41 -6.73
C ALA A 354 8.03 -5.56 -7.99
N LEU A 355 8.86 -4.53 -8.13
CA LEU A 355 8.96 -3.70 -9.33
C LEU A 355 10.20 -4.13 -10.11
N PRO A 356 10.06 -4.78 -11.28
CA PRO A 356 11.20 -5.13 -12.13
C PRO A 356 11.95 -3.88 -12.60
N GLY A 357 13.27 -3.96 -12.69
CA GLY A 357 14.11 -2.82 -13.07
C GLY A 357 13.83 -2.35 -14.49
N GLU A 358 13.59 -3.26 -15.42
CA GLU A 358 13.22 -2.96 -16.81
C GLU A 358 11.89 -2.23 -16.90
N LEU A 359 10.87 -2.70 -16.15
CA LEU A 359 9.56 -2.05 -16.10
C LEU A 359 9.66 -0.61 -15.59
N ALA A 360 10.47 -0.39 -14.52
CA ALA A 360 10.72 0.94 -13.98
C ALA A 360 11.41 1.84 -15.01
N THR A 361 12.43 1.33 -15.68
CA THR A 361 13.18 2.05 -16.74
C THR A 361 12.27 2.43 -17.89
N LYS A 362 11.49 1.48 -18.41
CA LYS A 362 10.54 1.69 -19.51
C LYS A 362 9.46 2.74 -19.16
N TRP A 363 8.93 2.70 -17.94
CA TRP A 363 8.01 3.74 -17.48
C TRP A 363 8.64 5.13 -17.51
N MET A 364 9.83 5.27 -16.92
CA MET A 364 10.51 6.56 -16.84
C MET A 364 10.97 7.06 -18.22
N ASP A 365 11.32 6.18 -19.16
CA ASP A 365 11.62 6.54 -20.54
C ASP A 365 10.40 7.07 -21.29
N THR A 366 9.21 6.55 -20.95
CA THR A 366 7.94 6.93 -21.58
C THR A 366 7.37 8.21 -20.97
N PHE A 367 7.33 8.31 -19.64
CA PHE A 367 6.57 9.36 -18.92
C PHE A 367 7.43 10.26 -18.02
N GLY A 368 8.77 10.10 -18.05
CA GLY A 368 9.70 10.94 -17.31
C GLY A 368 10.06 10.42 -15.91
N GLU A 369 10.98 11.13 -15.26
CA GLU A 369 11.59 10.78 -13.96
C GLU A 369 10.62 11.03 -12.79
N ASN A 370 9.50 10.30 -12.73
CA ASN A 370 8.43 10.51 -11.77
C ASN A 370 8.02 9.26 -10.98
N LEU A 371 8.71 8.11 -11.17
CA LEU A 371 8.37 6.84 -10.55
C LEU A 371 9.07 6.67 -9.19
N TYR A 372 8.28 6.43 -8.16
CA TYR A 372 8.73 6.13 -6.79
C TYR A 372 8.24 4.75 -6.40
N ASN A 373 9.10 3.92 -5.83
CA ASN A 373 8.74 2.57 -5.39
C ASN A 373 8.93 2.43 -3.87
N LEU A 374 7.85 2.12 -3.14
CA LEU A 374 7.92 1.82 -1.72
C LEU A 374 7.96 0.32 -1.51
N TYR A 375 8.99 -0.16 -0.83
CA TYR A 375 9.07 -1.51 -0.32
C TYR A 375 8.67 -1.57 1.15
N GLY A 376 7.77 -2.48 1.46
CA GLY A 376 7.27 -2.76 2.80
C GLY A 376 6.21 -3.85 2.80
N SER A 377 5.61 -4.07 3.95
CA SER A 377 4.48 -4.99 4.11
C SER A 377 3.45 -4.42 5.07
N THR A 378 2.31 -5.10 5.20
CA THR A 378 1.29 -4.67 6.17
C THR A 378 1.83 -4.71 7.60
N GLU A 379 2.80 -5.54 7.91
CA GLU A 379 3.38 -5.67 9.25
C GLU A 379 4.47 -4.63 9.53
N VAL A 380 5.36 -4.38 8.58
CA VAL A 380 6.50 -3.45 8.79
C VAL A 380 6.22 -2.03 8.28
N ALA A 381 5.03 -1.75 7.73
CA ALA A 381 4.65 -0.54 7.03
C ALA A 381 5.51 -0.30 5.79
N TRP A 382 6.64 0.36 5.96
CA TRP A 382 7.66 0.54 4.94
C TRP A 382 9.05 0.22 5.50
N ALA A 383 9.93 -0.22 4.61
CA ALA A 383 11.36 -0.40 4.89
C ALA A 383 12.18 0.62 4.11
N THR A 384 11.97 0.70 2.80
CA THR A 384 12.74 1.58 1.91
C THR A 384 11.83 2.22 0.85
N ILE A 385 12.33 3.31 0.27
CA ILE A 385 11.69 3.99 -0.85
C ILE A 385 12.76 4.27 -1.89
N ALA A 386 12.57 3.75 -3.12
CA ALA A 386 13.37 4.09 -4.27
C ALA A 386 12.82 5.34 -4.95
N THR A 387 13.67 6.32 -5.15
CA THR A 387 13.38 7.52 -5.94
C THR A 387 13.69 7.27 -7.42
N PRO A 388 13.24 8.12 -8.35
CA PRO A 388 13.63 8.00 -9.77
C PRO A 388 15.15 7.91 -9.96
N GLU A 389 15.92 8.70 -9.20
CA GLU A 389 17.39 8.66 -9.22
C GLU A 389 17.94 7.29 -8.78
N ASP A 390 17.38 6.70 -7.71
CA ASP A 390 17.77 5.36 -7.27
C ASP A 390 17.47 4.30 -8.34
N LEU A 391 16.26 4.37 -8.95
CA LEU A 391 15.82 3.43 -9.98
C LEU A 391 16.66 3.52 -11.26
N ARG A 392 17.11 4.72 -11.64
CA ARG A 392 18.02 4.91 -12.78
C ARG A 392 19.44 4.41 -12.48
N ALA A 393 19.94 4.74 -11.30
CA ALA A 393 21.30 4.34 -10.91
C ALA A 393 21.44 2.83 -10.70
N ALA A 394 20.36 2.18 -10.24
CA ALA A 394 20.36 0.76 -9.90
C ALA A 394 18.96 0.15 -10.14
N PRO A 395 18.63 -0.21 -11.39
CA PRO A 395 17.35 -0.83 -11.73
C PRO A 395 17.07 -2.06 -10.88
N GLY A 396 15.82 -2.21 -10.41
CA GLY A 396 15.43 -3.31 -9.52
C GLY A 396 15.68 -3.07 -8.02
N THR A 397 16.32 -1.95 -7.65
CA THR A 397 16.48 -1.60 -6.23
C THR A 397 15.13 -1.29 -5.57
N ALA A 398 15.01 -1.66 -4.29
CA ALA A 398 13.94 -1.22 -3.39
C ALA A 398 14.24 0.16 -2.74
N GLY A 399 15.40 0.77 -3.05
CA GLY A 399 15.78 2.10 -2.58
C GLY A 399 16.43 2.13 -1.20
N ARG A 400 16.27 3.26 -0.50
CA ARG A 400 16.91 3.51 0.79
C ARG A 400 15.87 3.80 1.88
N ALA A 401 16.22 3.41 3.11
CA ALA A 401 15.38 3.68 4.28
C ALA A 401 15.10 5.19 4.43
N PRO A 402 13.83 5.60 4.57
CA PRO A 402 13.51 6.98 4.93
C PRO A 402 13.91 7.25 6.38
N ARG A 403 13.98 8.52 6.74
CA ARG A 403 14.35 8.94 8.10
C ARG A 403 13.42 8.32 9.15
N GLY A 404 13.98 7.89 10.27
CA GLY A 404 13.23 7.22 11.34
C GLY A 404 12.95 5.72 11.08
N THR A 405 13.45 5.19 9.97
CA THR A 405 13.37 3.75 9.67
C THR A 405 14.75 3.10 9.78
N ALA A 406 14.83 2.01 10.53
CA ALA A 406 15.99 1.15 10.60
C ALA A 406 15.75 -0.12 9.77
N VAL A 407 16.74 -0.47 8.93
CA VAL A 407 16.74 -1.74 8.19
C VAL A 407 18.05 -2.45 8.48
N ARG A 408 17.97 -3.71 8.89
CA ARG A 408 19.13 -4.60 9.08
C ARG A 408 18.97 -5.82 8.21
N ILE A 409 20.11 -6.30 7.71
CA ILE A 409 20.21 -7.56 7.00
C ILE A 409 21.13 -8.46 7.81
N VAL A 410 20.63 -9.63 8.21
CA VAL A 410 21.34 -10.50 9.14
C VAL A 410 21.45 -11.92 8.61
N ASP A 411 22.51 -12.62 9.03
CA ASP A 411 22.72 -14.05 8.79
C ASP A 411 21.80 -14.92 9.68
N VAL A 412 21.97 -16.24 9.60
CA VAL A 412 21.20 -17.21 10.38
C VAL A 412 21.45 -17.11 11.89
N ASP A 413 22.60 -16.56 12.28
CA ASP A 413 23.00 -16.36 13.68
C ASP A 413 22.56 -14.98 14.23
N GLY A 414 21.95 -14.13 13.39
CA GLY A 414 21.48 -12.79 13.75
C GLY A 414 22.55 -11.71 13.68
N ASN A 415 23.73 -11.98 13.07
CA ASN A 415 24.76 -10.98 12.85
C ASN A 415 24.52 -10.22 11.55
N ASP A 416 24.91 -8.94 11.52
CA ASP A 416 24.83 -8.16 10.29
C ASP A 416 25.74 -8.73 9.21
N VAL A 417 25.24 -8.76 7.98
CA VAL A 417 26.02 -9.19 6.82
C VAL A 417 26.71 -8.00 6.15
N GLU A 418 27.84 -8.25 5.48
CA GLU A 418 28.54 -7.26 4.67
C GLU A 418 27.72 -6.87 3.42
N PRO A 419 27.88 -5.63 2.88
CA PRO A 419 27.25 -5.24 1.64
C PRO A 419 27.49 -6.25 0.49
N GLY A 420 26.46 -6.54 -0.29
CA GLY A 420 26.47 -7.54 -1.35
C GLY A 420 26.25 -8.99 -0.87
N LYS A 421 26.06 -9.20 0.43
CA LYS A 421 25.71 -10.51 0.99
C LYS A 421 24.23 -10.56 1.35
N THR A 422 23.56 -11.59 0.86
CA THR A 422 22.14 -11.86 1.15
C THR A 422 21.96 -12.32 2.59
N GLY A 423 20.94 -11.79 3.24
CA GLY A 423 20.49 -12.18 4.58
C GLY A 423 19.02 -11.84 4.80
N ARG A 424 18.49 -12.18 5.97
CA ARG A 424 17.10 -11.88 6.38
C ARG A 424 16.94 -10.39 6.68
N VAL A 425 15.87 -9.79 6.15
CA VAL A 425 15.57 -8.35 6.30
C VAL A 425 14.73 -8.10 7.53
N PHE A 426 15.25 -7.27 8.46
CA PHE A 426 14.54 -6.80 9.65
C PHE A 426 14.34 -5.29 9.59
N VAL A 427 13.16 -4.83 10.01
CA VAL A 427 12.72 -3.43 9.87
C VAL A 427 12.17 -2.88 11.19
N GLY A 428 12.51 -1.64 11.51
CA GLY A 428 11.92 -0.92 12.64
C GLY A 428 11.62 0.53 12.27
N ASN A 429 10.41 1.00 12.60
CA ASN A 429 9.97 2.38 12.43
C ASN A 429 8.88 2.72 13.47
N GLU A 430 8.35 3.95 13.43
CA GLU A 430 7.30 4.40 14.35
C GLU A 430 5.90 3.84 14.02
N MET A 431 5.73 3.15 12.89
CA MET A 431 4.46 2.54 12.48
C MET A 431 4.34 1.11 13.01
N ALA A 432 4.31 0.97 14.32
CA ALA A 432 4.39 -0.34 14.97
C ALA A 432 3.23 -1.28 14.61
N PHE A 433 3.58 -2.53 14.28
CA PHE A 433 2.65 -3.64 14.17
C PHE A 433 2.39 -4.22 15.58
N GLU A 434 1.14 -4.28 15.97
CA GLU A 434 0.73 -4.77 17.31
C GLU A 434 0.44 -6.27 17.33
N GLY A 435 0.31 -6.89 16.16
CA GLY A 435 -0.04 -8.30 16.02
C GLY A 435 -1.20 -8.53 15.06
N TYR A 436 -1.55 -9.79 14.88
CA TYR A 436 -2.70 -10.17 14.07
C TYR A 436 -3.96 -10.33 14.93
N THR A 437 -5.12 -10.00 14.35
CA THR A 437 -6.41 -10.42 14.92
C THR A 437 -6.43 -11.94 15.02
N GLY A 438 -6.76 -12.48 16.20
CA GLY A 438 -6.67 -13.93 16.46
C GLY A 438 -5.30 -14.40 16.93
N GLY A 439 -4.33 -13.50 17.12
CA GLY A 439 -3.03 -13.81 17.73
C GLY A 439 -1.92 -14.15 16.71
N GLY A 440 -0.70 -14.19 17.21
CA GLY A 440 0.52 -14.39 16.43
C GLY A 440 1.18 -13.07 16.01
N GLY A 441 2.40 -13.17 15.51
CA GLY A 441 3.24 -12.04 15.14
C GLY A 441 4.34 -12.45 14.18
N LYS A 442 5.31 -11.56 13.99
CA LYS A 442 6.54 -11.78 13.21
C LYS A 442 7.72 -11.98 14.14
N ASP A 443 8.77 -12.62 13.67
CA ASP A 443 10.04 -12.70 14.39
C ASP A 443 10.55 -11.31 14.73
N VAL A 444 11.13 -11.18 15.91
CA VAL A 444 11.68 -9.90 16.40
C VAL A 444 13.16 -10.10 16.74
N LEU A 445 14.02 -9.23 16.21
CA LEU A 445 15.45 -9.17 16.52
C LEU A 445 15.82 -7.74 16.96
N ASP A 446 16.31 -7.57 18.18
CA ASP A 446 16.69 -6.27 18.76
C ASP A 446 15.60 -5.18 18.61
N GLY A 447 14.32 -5.59 18.66
CA GLY A 447 13.17 -4.69 18.51
C GLY A 447 12.80 -4.36 17.06
N LEU A 448 13.46 -4.99 16.07
CA LEU A 448 13.10 -4.92 14.66
C LEU A 448 12.25 -6.14 14.28
N LEU A 449 11.25 -5.93 13.43
CA LEU A 449 10.37 -6.99 12.92
C LEU A 449 10.96 -7.61 11.64
N SER A 450 10.90 -8.93 11.51
CA SER A 450 11.20 -9.61 10.25
C SER A 450 10.18 -9.18 9.18
N SER A 451 10.65 -8.75 8.00
CA SER A 451 9.79 -8.54 6.84
C SER A 451 9.28 -9.87 6.27
N GLY A 452 9.99 -10.96 6.52
CA GLY A 452 9.81 -12.27 5.89
C GLY A 452 10.48 -12.36 4.52
N ASP A 453 11.32 -11.38 4.19
CA ASP A 453 12.09 -11.35 2.94
C ASP A 453 13.59 -11.50 3.23
N VAL A 454 14.33 -11.87 2.21
CA VAL A 454 15.78 -11.86 2.17
C VAL A 454 16.26 -10.86 1.13
N GLY A 455 17.44 -10.27 1.36
CA GLY A 455 17.98 -9.25 0.47
C GLY A 455 19.38 -8.84 0.85
N HIS A 456 19.93 -7.88 0.14
CA HIS A 456 21.24 -7.30 0.40
C HIS A 456 21.26 -5.78 0.18
N PHE A 457 22.23 -5.11 0.78
CA PHE A 457 22.57 -3.73 0.41
C PHE A 457 23.67 -3.72 -0.63
N ASP A 458 23.60 -2.81 -1.60
CA ASP A 458 24.75 -2.49 -2.44
C ASP A 458 25.76 -1.59 -1.69
N SER A 459 26.87 -1.25 -2.35
CA SER A 459 27.91 -0.36 -1.80
C SER A 459 27.43 1.06 -1.50
N ASP A 460 26.34 1.49 -2.14
CA ASP A 460 25.73 2.80 -1.95
C ASP A 460 24.61 2.81 -0.91
N GLY A 461 24.33 1.65 -0.28
CA GLY A 461 23.31 1.49 0.75
C GLY A 461 21.87 1.42 0.20
N ARG A 462 21.70 1.04 -1.09
CA ARG A 462 20.40 0.70 -1.66
C ARG A 462 20.07 -0.75 -1.37
N LEU A 463 18.83 -1.01 -0.98
CA LEU A 463 18.33 -2.36 -0.71
C LEU A 463 17.90 -3.04 -2.00
N PHE A 464 18.26 -4.32 -2.13
CA PHE A 464 17.73 -5.25 -3.12
C PHE A 464 17.04 -6.39 -2.40
N ILE A 465 15.88 -6.81 -2.89
CA ILE A 465 15.14 -7.95 -2.34
C ILE A 465 15.40 -9.16 -3.23
N ASP A 466 16.08 -10.15 -2.68
CA ASP A 466 16.48 -11.36 -3.40
C ASP A 466 15.37 -12.42 -3.40
N GLY A 467 14.41 -12.34 -2.48
CA GLY A 467 13.27 -13.24 -2.42
C GLY A 467 12.56 -13.25 -1.07
N ARG A 468 11.73 -14.27 -0.89
CA ARG A 468 11.06 -14.57 0.38
C ARG A 468 11.86 -15.58 1.18
N ASP A 469 11.94 -15.38 2.49
CA ASP A 469 12.60 -16.34 3.41
C ASP A 469 11.89 -17.70 3.40
N ASP A 470 10.55 -17.68 3.25
CA ASP A 470 9.69 -18.87 3.20
C ASP A 470 9.53 -19.49 1.79
N GLU A 471 10.04 -18.82 0.74
CA GLU A 471 10.04 -19.32 -0.65
C GLU A 471 11.43 -19.82 -1.09
N MET A 472 12.42 -19.82 -0.21
CA MET A 472 13.75 -20.32 -0.52
C MET A 472 13.70 -21.82 -0.85
N ILE A 473 14.24 -22.18 -2.01
CA ILE A 473 14.28 -23.56 -2.51
C ILE A 473 15.64 -24.16 -2.13
N VAL A 474 15.64 -25.26 -1.41
CA VAL A 474 16.88 -25.99 -1.09
C VAL A 474 17.08 -27.10 -2.12
N SER A 475 17.89 -26.84 -3.15
CA SER A 475 18.15 -27.77 -4.25
C SER A 475 19.56 -28.34 -4.15
N GLY A 476 19.68 -29.62 -3.79
CA GLY A 476 20.96 -30.29 -3.67
C GLY A 476 21.90 -29.70 -2.63
N GLY A 477 21.36 -29.07 -1.57
CA GLY A 477 22.14 -28.42 -0.52
C GLY A 477 22.46 -26.95 -0.81
N GLU A 478 22.04 -26.42 -1.98
CA GLU A 478 22.21 -25.03 -2.36
C GLU A 478 20.90 -24.26 -2.13
N ASN A 479 21.00 -23.07 -1.55
CA ASN A 479 19.86 -22.16 -1.35
C ASN A 479 19.61 -21.36 -2.63
N VAL A 480 18.44 -21.54 -3.22
CA VAL A 480 18.03 -20.84 -4.43
C VAL A 480 16.83 -19.96 -4.11
N PHE A 481 16.94 -18.68 -4.41
CA PHE A 481 15.81 -17.78 -4.35
C PHE A 481 15.15 -17.71 -5.74
N PRO A 482 13.87 -18.09 -5.86
CA PRO A 482 13.17 -18.13 -7.14
C PRO A 482 13.26 -16.83 -7.92
N ARG A 483 13.28 -15.72 -7.21
CA ARG A 483 13.28 -14.38 -7.78
C ARG A 483 14.45 -14.09 -8.71
N GLU A 484 15.64 -14.56 -8.40
CA GLU A 484 16.81 -14.37 -9.25
C GLU A 484 16.63 -15.01 -10.64
N VAL A 485 15.92 -16.14 -10.68
CA VAL A 485 15.58 -16.82 -11.94
C VAL A 485 14.42 -16.10 -12.62
N GLU A 486 13.43 -15.63 -11.85
CA GLU A 486 12.28 -14.86 -12.34
C GLU A 486 12.74 -13.54 -12.97
N ASP A 487 13.62 -12.79 -12.30
CA ASP A 487 14.14 -11.51 -12.78
C ASP A 487 14.90 -11.72 -14.09
N LEU A 488 15.80 -12.72 -14.18
CA LEU A 488 16.53 -13.05 -15.40
C LEU A 488 15.59 -13.40 -16.56
N LEU A 489 14.56 -14.21 -16.30
CA LEU A 489 13.62 -14.64 -17.33
C LEU A 489 12.65 -13.51 -17.73
N SER A 490 12.31 -12.61 -16.80
CA SER A 490 11.48 -11.44 -17.10
C SER A 490 12.17 -10.43 -18.03
N ASP A 491 13.51 -10.40 -18.03
CA ASP A 491 14.31 -9.56 -18.93
C ASP A 491 14.43 -10.14 -20.36
N HIS A 492 13.82 -11.29 -20.63
CA HIS A 492 13.86 -11.90 -21.95
C HIS A 492 12.71 -11.42 -22.84
N ASP A 493 13.01 -10.83 -24.00
CA ASP A 493 12.04 -10.19 -24.93
C ASP A 493 10.80 -11.02 -25.27
N GLN A 494 10.93 -12.35 -25.28
CA GLN A 494 9.85 -13.27 -25.62
C GLN A 494 9.06 -13.77 -24.42
N ILE A 495 9.41 -13.36 -23.19
CA ILE A 495 8.71 -13.75 -21.96
C ILE A 495 7.93 -12.56 -21.42
N LYS A 496 6.61 -12.74 -21.32
CA LYS A 496 5.71 -11.73 -20.77
C LYS A 496 5.63 -11.76 -19.26
N GLU A 497 5.51 -12.98 -18.69
CA GLU A 497 5.42 -13.20 -17.24
C GLU A 497 6.10 -14.52 -16.87
N VAL A 498 6.64 -14.59 -15.66
CA VAL A 498 7.25 -15.81 -15.12
C VAL A 498 7.02 -15.93 -13.62
N ALA A 499 6.86 -17.16 -13.17
CA ALA A 499 6.90 -17.52 -11.76
C ALA A 499 7.71 -18.81 -11.58
N VAL A 500 8.52 -18.86 -10.53
CA VAL A 500 9.34 -20.05 -10.21
C VAL A 500 8.98 -20.54 -8.82
N ILE A 501 8.77 -21.85 -8.68
CA ILE A 501 8.49 -22.49 -7.40
C ILE A 501 9.44 -23.67 -7.16
N GLY A 502 9.56 -24.05 -5.89
CA GLY A 502 10.17 -25.33 -5.50
C GLY A 502 9.13 -26.45 -5.59
N VAL A 503 9.53 -27.55 -6.22
CA VAL A 503 8.76 -28.79 -6.20
C VAL A 503 9.61 -29.90 -5.60
N ASP A 504 8.99 -30.85 -4.90
CA ASP A 504 9.71 -31.95 -4.25
C ASP A 504 10.47 -32.80 -5.26
N ASP A 505 11.66 -33.20 -4.89
CA ASP A 505 12.55 -34.05 -5.69
C ASP A 505 13.27 -35.08 -4.80
N GLU A 506 13.16 -36.35 -5.14
CA GLU A 506 13.76 -37.46 -4.33
C GLU A 506 15.29 -37.40 -4.22
N GLN A 507 15.97 -36.83 -5.21
CA GLN A 507 17.42 -36.76 -5.27
C GLN A 507 17.99 -35.47 -4.66
N PHE A 508 17.32 -34.36 -4.84
CA PHE A 508 17.83 -33.03 -4.51
C PHE A 508 17.05 -32.35 -3.35
N GLY A 509 16.05 -33.03 -2.76
CA GLY A 509 15.12 -32.47 -1.79
C GLY A 509 14.05 -31.63 -2.48
N GLN A 510 14.49 -30.58 -3.15
CA GLN A 510 13.62 -29.75 -4.00
C GLN A 510 14.33 -29.46 -5.33
N ARG A 511 13.52 -29.11 -6.34
CA ARG A 511 13.98 -28.61 -7.64
C ARG A 511 13.15 -27.43 -8.09
N LEU A 512 13.70 -26.61 -8.98
CA LEU A 512 12.98 -25.48 -9.54
C LEU A 512 12.05 -25.94 -10.68
N LYS A 513 10.81 -25.40 -10.65
CA LYS A 513 9.87 -25.45 -11.76
C LYS A 513 9.48 -24.02 -12.15
N ALA A 514 9.62 -23.67 -13.42
CA ALA A 514 9.26 -22.37 -13.97
C ALA A 514 7.93 -22.46 -14.71
N PHE A 515 7.04 -21.49 -14.44
CA PHE A 515 5.81 -21.24 -15.18
C PHE A 515 5.99 -19.95 -15.97
N VAL A 516 5.82 -20.03 -17.28
CA VAL A 516 6.16 -18.95 -18.20
C VAL A 516 4.96 -18.59 -19.06
N VAL A 517 4.67 -17.31 -19.15
CA VAL A 517 3.71 -16.75 -20.11
C VAL A 517 4.52 -16.09 -21.21
N LEU A 518 4.32 -16.52 -22.44
CA LEU A 518 5.04 -15.98 -23.60
C LEU A 518 4.42 -14.67 -24.10
N SER A 519 5.26 -13.81 -24.68
CA SER A 519 4.81 -12.65 -25.44
C SER A 519 4.09 -13.11 -26.72
N GLU A 520 3.23 -12.26 -27.28
CA GLU A 520 2.49 -12.58 -28.51
C GLU A 520 3.44 -12.83 -29.68
N GLY A 521 3.27 -13.97 -30.32
CA GLY A 521 4.13 -14.39 -31.46
C GLY A 521 5.49 -14.98 -31.05
N ALA A 522 5.74 -15.18 -29.76
CA ALA A 522 6.96 -15.84 -29.28
C ALA A 522 6.95 -17.34 -29.59
N ASP A 523 8.13 -17.90 -29.84
CA ASP A 523 8.33 -19.33 -30.16
C ASP A 523 9.50 -19.90 -29.33
N LEU A 524 9.39 -19.80 -28.00
CA LEU A 524 10.36 -20.40 -27.07
C LEU A 524 9.93 -21.81 -26.70
N THR A 525 10.93 -22.70 -26.64
CA THR A 525 10.74 -24.05 -26.08
C THR A 525 11.18 -24.09 -24.61
N PRO A 526 10.75 -25.10 -23.83
CA PRO A 526 11.26 -25.32 -22.48
C PRO A 526 12.79 -25.41 -22.40
N ASP A 527 13.42 -25.95 -23.44
CA ASP A 527 14.89 -26.10 -23.48
C ASP A 527 15.59 -24.76 -23.76
N ASP A 528 14.98 -23.86 -24.52
CA ASP A 528 15.49 -22.50 -24.72
C ASP A 528 15.49 -21.70 -23.41
N VAL A 529 14.40 -21.78 -22.65
CA VAL A 529 14.31 -21.15 -21.31
C VAL A 529 15.37 -21.69 -20.37
N LYS A 530 15.57 -23.02 -20.32
CA LYS A 530 16.63 -23.65 -19.51
C LYS A 530 18.02 -23.24 -19.98
N ALA A 531 18.25 -23.18 -21.29
CA ALA A 531 19.51 -22.77 -21.88
C ALA A 531 19.83 -21.31 -21.53
N HIS A 532 18.83 -20.42 -21.57
CA HIS A 532 18.98 -19.02 -21.17
C HIS A 532 19.41 -18.90 -19.70
N VAL A 533 18.73 -19.59 -18.77
CA VAL A 533 19.11 -19.59 -17.35
C VAL A 533 20.51 -20.18 -17.17
N LYS A 534 20.83 -21.29 -17.82
CA LYS A 534 22.14 -21.95 -17.74
C LYS A 534 23.30 -21.09 -18.21
N SER A 535 23.05 -20.21 -19.17
CA SER A 535 24.08 -19.32 -19.72
C SER A 535 24.36 -18.10 -18.82
N ASN A 536 23.43 -17.74 -17.94
CA ASN A 536 23.50 -16.52 -17.16
C ASN A 536 23.60 -16.76 -15.65
N LEU A 537 23.14 -17.93 -15.15
CA LEU A 537 23.13 -18.26 -13.72
C LEU A 537 23.83 -19.59 -13.44
N ALA A 538 24.08 -19.84 -12.15
CA ALA A 538 24.68 -21.09 -11.69
C ALA A 538 23.81 -22.29 -12.07
N ARG A 539 24.45 -23.42 -12.36
CA ARG A 539 23.79 -24.62 -12.90
C ARG A 539 22.67 -25.18 -12.00
N TYR A 540 22.79 -25.03 -10.70
CA TYR A 540 21.77 -25.48 -9.74
C TYR A 540 20.51 -24.60 -9.71
N LYS A 541 20.54 -23.42 -10.34
CA LYS A 541 19.42 -22.49 -10.50
C LYS A 541 18.59 -22.75 -11.77
N VAL A 542 19.04 -23.67 -12.63
CA VAL A 542 18.32 -24.00 -13.87
C VAL A 542 17.06 -24.79 -13.54
N PRO A 543 15.86 -24.30 -13.95
CA PRO A 543 14.61 -25.03 -13.74
C PRO A 543 14.68 -26.43 -14.40
N ARG A 544 14.27 -27.45 -13.67
CA ARG A 544 14.17 -28.82 -14.22
C ARG A 544 12.95 -28.95 -15.11
N GLU A 545 11.87 -28.26 -14.74
CA GLU A 545 10.64 -28.21 -15.49
C GLU A 545 10.33 -26.79 -15.90
N VAL A 546 9.79 -26.62 -17.10
CA VAL A 546 9.24 -25.37 -17.62
C VAL A 546 7.87 -25.68 -18.19
N GLU A 547 6.86 -24.96 -17.71
CA GLU A 547 5.47 -25.08 -18.13
C GLU A 547 5.00 -23.74 -18.69
N PHE A 548 4.40 -23.74 -19.89
CA PHE A 548 3.84 -22.55 -20.48
C PHE A 548 2.36 -22.43 -20.13
N LEU A 549 1.96 -21.22 -19.72
CA LEU A 549 0.60 -20.88 -19.33
C LEU A 549 0.11 -19.68 -20.14
N ASP A 550 -1.22 -19.55 -20.30
CA ASP A 550 -1.84 -18.37 -20.90
C ASP A 550 -1.78 -17.14 -19.98
N SER A 551 -1.80 -17.35 -18.67
CA SER A 551 -1.70 -16.31 -17.65
C SER A 551 -1.29 -16.90 -16.29
N LEU A 552 -0.64 -16.10 -15.43
CA LEU A 552 -0.35 -16.48 -14.06
C LEU A 552 -1.51 -16.09 -13.12
N PRO A 553 -1.85 -16.95 -12.12
CA PRO A 553 -2.87 -16.64 -11.13
C PRO A 553 -2.43 -15.46 -10.25
N ARG A 554 -3.32 -14.48 -10.05
CA ARG A 554 -3.03 -13.27 -9.30
C ARG A 554 -4.14 -12.93 -8.31
N ASN A 555 -3.77 -12.31 -7.20
CA ASN A 555 -4.74 -11.71 -6.29
C ASN A 555 -5.18 -10.31 -6.80
N ALA A 556 -6.12 -9.68 -6.08
CA ALA A 556 -6.66 -8.35 -6.43
C ALA A 556 -5.60 -7.22 -6.46
N THR A 557 -4.45 -7.42 -5.83
CA THR A 557 -3.32 -6.47 -5.84
C THR A 557 -2.29 -6.79 -6.91
N GLY A 558 -2.59 -7.76 -7.79
CA GLY A 558 -1.70 -8.17 -8.87
C GLY A 558 -0.55 -9.09 -8.45
N LYS A 559 -0.47 -9.48 -7.17
CA LYS A 559 0.56 -10.43 -6.70
C LYS A 559 0.26 -11.84 -7.20
N ILE A 560 1.29 -12.50 -7.77
CA ILE A 560 1.19 -13.89 -8.25
C ILE A 560 0.92 -14.83 -7.07
N LEU A 561 -0.04 -15.73 -7.25
CA LEU A 561 -0.44 -16.74 -6.26
C LEU A 561 0.31 -18.05 -6.52
N LYS A 562 1.61 -18.09 -6.18
CA LYS A 562 2.49 -19.24 -6.41
C LYS A 562 1.94 -20.58 -5.85
N ARG A 563 1.15 -20.53 -4.77
CA ARG A 563 0.48 -21.71 -4.19
C ARG A 563 -0.56 -22.38 -5.13
N GLU A 564 -1.06 -21.63 -6.12
CA GLU A 564 -2.01 -22.14 -7.10
C GLU A 564 -1.29 -22.75 -8.31
N LEU A 565 0.03 -22.65 -8.36
CA LEU A 565 0.93 -23.24 -9.35
C LEU A 565 1.58 -24.56 -8.87
N ALA A 566 1.47 -24.86 -7.55
CA ALA A 566 2.06 -26.04 -6.93
C ALA A 566 1.22 -27.31 -7.14
#